data_3fb69946990da7cba58559dac58a57d6
#
_entry.id   3fb69946990da7cba58559dac58a57d6
#
_cell.length_a   1.000
_cell.length_b   1.000
_cell.length_c   1.000
_cell.angle_alpha   90.00
_cell.angle_beta   90.00
_cell.angle_gamma   90.00
#
_symmetry.space_group_name_H-M   'P 1'
#
loop_
_entity.id
_entity.type
_entity.pdbx_description
1 polymer ?
#
loop_
_entity_poly.entity_id
_entity_poly.type
_entity_poly.pdbx_seq_one_letter_code
_entity_poly.pdbx_strand_id
1 'polypeptide(L)'
;QSLIETGLKQNTDLLSAAQNVKAAEASLMSARLAYAPSLGLSPQGTISSFDKNAATKTYSLPVTASWQVDLFGQLLNSKRNAQVTLKQMKAYRQAVQTQVVSNIANMYYTLMMLDRQLEITKATAEILKKNAETMEAMKDAAMYSINSAGVEQSKAAYAQVLASIPDIEQSIRETENALSTLLGEAPHAIKRGELEAQVLPTELSAGVPIQLLSNRPDVKAAEMSLASCYYNTNSARAAFYPQITLSGSAGWT
;
A
#
# COMPACT_ATOMS: atom_id res chain seq x y z
N GLN A 1 -0.26 -19.68 6.06
CA GLN A 1 -0.10 -18.80 7.24
C GLN A 1 1.29 -18.16 7.24
N SER A 2 2.39 -18.90 7.05
CA SER A 2 3.76 -18.36 7.06
C SER A 2 3.97 -17.21 6.05
N LEU A 3 3.43 -17.31 4.82
CA LEU A 3 3.53 -16.26 3.81
C LEU A 3 2.84 -14.95 4.26
N ILE A 4 1.69 -15.06 4.92
CA ILE A 4 0.99 -13.89 5.47
C ILE A 4 1.82 -13.24 6.58
N GLU A 5 2.43 -14.03 7.47
CA GLU A 5 3.28 -13.51 8.54
C GLU A 5 4.53 -12.80 7.99
N THR A 6 5.14 -13.35 6.94
CA THR A 6 6.28 -12.72 6.24
C THR A 6 5.84 -11.40 5.59
N GLY A 7 4.75 -11.42 4.82
CA GLY A 7 4.22 -10.23 4.18
C GLY A 7 3.86 -9.12 5.19
N LEU A 8 3.26 -9.46 6.33
CA LEU A 8 2.93 -8.48 7.37
C LEU A 8 4.17 -7.85 8.03
N LYS A 9 5.32 -8.52 7.99
CA LYS A 9 6.58 -7.99 8.56
C LYS A 9 7.39 -7.17 7.57
N GLN A 10 7.42 -7.56 6.30
CA GLN A 10 8.38 -7.06 5.31
C GLN A 10 7.73 -6.25 4.18
N ASN A 11 6.40 -6.30 4.02
CA ASN A 11 5.73 -5.58 2.96
C ASN A 11 5.97 -4.07 3.04
N THR A 12 6.46 -3.48 1.95
CA THR A 12 6.85 -2.07 1.86
C THR A 12 5.68 -1.11 2.03
N ASP A 13 4.47 -1.47 1.55
CA ASP A 13 3.28 -0.62 1.68
C ASP A 13 2.83 -0.53 3.13
N LEU A 14 2.91 -1.65 3.87
CA LEU A 14 2.58 -1.69 5.28
C LEU A 14 3.62 -0.92 6.13
N LEU A 15 4.90 -1.02 5.77
CA LEU A 15 5.96 -0.24 6.40
C LEU A 15 5.76 1.26 6.13
N SER A 16 5.44 1.63 4.89
CA SER A 16 5.12 3.00 4.51
C SER A 16 3.91 3.54 5.28
N ALA A 17 2.82 2.76 5.37
CA ALA A 17 1.66 3.11 6.16
C ALA A 17 2.00 3.29 7.66
N ALA A 18 2.91 2.49 8.20
CA ALA A 18 3.39 2.65 9.58
C ALA A 18 4.19 3.94 9.78
N GLN A 19 5.01 4.34 8.80
CA GLN A 19 5.73 5.62 8.86
C GLN A 19 4.78 6.82 8.73
N ASN A 20 3.72 6.71 7.92
CA ASN A 20 2.68 7.74 7.82
C ASN A 20 1.96 7.95 9.17
N VAL A 21 1.74 6.89 9.95
CA VAL A 21 1.21 7.02 11.33
C VAL A 21 2.19 7.80 12.20
N LYS A 22 3.48 7.49 12.15
CA LYS A 22 4.50 8.24 12.94
C LYS A 22 4.59 9.71 12.52
N ALA A 23 4.50 10.00 11.22
CA ALA A 23 4.47 11.37 10.71
C ALA A 23 3.23 12.12 11.23
N ALA A 24 2.07 11.49 11.28
CA ALA A 24 0.86 12.07 11.85
C ALA A 24 0.97 12.27 13.38
N GLU A 25 1.66 11.38 14.11
CA GLU A 25 1.97 11.54 15.53
C GLU A 25 2.89 12.77 15.79
N ALA A 26 3.92 12.94 14.96
CA ALA A 26 4.79 14.11 15.01
C ALA A 26 4.02 15.40 14.68
N SER A 27 3.13 15.39 13.69
CA SER A 27 2.27 16.53 13.35
C SER A 27 1.32 16.88 14.49
N LEU A 28 0.75 15.91 15.18
CA LEU A 28 -0.06 16.13 16.37
C LEU A 28 0.77 16.72 17.52
N MET A 29 2.00 16.24 17.70
CA MET A 29 2.91 16.82 18.71
C MET A 29 3.24 18.28 18.39
N SER A 30 3.53 18.60 17.12
CA SER A 30 3.72 19.99 16.66
C SER A 30 2.50 20.86 16.94
N ALA A 31 1.29 20.37 16.62
CA ALA A 31 0.04 21.09 16.89
C ALA A 31 -0.25 21.29 18.39
N ARG A 32 0.25 20.40 19.26
CA ARG A 32 0.19 20.57 20.72
C ARG A 32 1.20 21.60 21.20
N LEU A 33 2.41 21.59 20.66
CA LEU A 33 3.47 22.53 21.02
C LEU A 33 3.17 23.95 20.53
N ALA A 34 2.29 24.14 19.52
CA ALA A 34 1.84 25.45 19.08
C ALA A 34 1.12 26.28 20.18
N TYR A 35 0.69 25.63 21.26
CA TYR A 35 0.17 26.33 22.44
C TYR A 35 1.27 26.86 23.38
N ALA A 36 2.50 26.41 23.24
CA ALA A 36 3.61 26.87 24.03
C ALA A 36 4.23 28.13 23.41
N PRO A 37 4.81 29.03 24.21
CA PRO A 37 5.56 30.15 23.68
C PRO A 37 6.74 29.66 22.83
N SER A 38 6.96 30.28 21.68
CA SER A 38 8.18 30.08 20.89
C SER A 38 9.30 31.02 21.42
N LEU A 39 10.50 30.44 21.57
CA LEU A 39 11.69 31.17 21.95
C LEU A 39 12.67 31.18 20.77
N GLY A 40 13.11 32.35 20.37
CA GLY A 40 14.10 32.56 19.32
C GLY A 40 15.37 33.19 19.87
N LEU A 41 16.54 32.72 19.43
CA LEU A 41 17.84 33.32 19.68
C LEU A 41 18.45 33.68 18.32
N SER A 42 18.74 34.95 18.10
CA SER A 42 19.19 35.45 16.81
C SER A 42 20.46 36.29 16.95
N PRO A 43 21.64 35.66 17.13
CA PRO A 43 22.90 36.42 17.22
C PRO A 43 23.15 37.15 15.90
N GLN A 44 23.47 38.44 15.97
CA GLN A 44 23.74 39.28 14.82
C GLN A 44 25.05 40.04 15.01
N GLY A 45 25.82 40.16 13.93
CA GLY A 45 27.01 40.97 13.87
C GLY A 45 26.96 41.86 12.64
N THR A 46 27.09 43.17 12.83
CA THR A 46 27.14 44.14 11.74
C THR A 46 28.49 44.84 11.74
N ILE A 47 29.11 44.89 10.57
CA ILE A 47 30.33 45.70 10.34
C ILE A 47 29.96 46.79 9.32
N SER A 48 30.03 48.03 9.72
CA SER A 48 29.81 49.18 8.84
C SER A 48 31.07 50.05 8.74
N SER A 49 31.44 50.38 7.52
CA SER A 49 32.53 51.32 7.25
C SER A 49 32.05 52.32 6.19
N PHE A 50 32.28 53.60 6.42
CA PHE A 50 31.95 54.66 5.49
C PHE A 50 33.18 55.58 5.30
N ASP A 51 33.55 55.81 4.04
CA ASP A 51 34.56 56.78 3.58
C ASP A 51 35.87 56.83 4.40
N LYS A 52 36.65 55.74 4.35
CA LYS A 52 37.98 55.59 5.03
C LYS A 52 37.96 55.66 6.56
N ASN A 53 36.81 55.74 7.19
CA ASN A 53 36.72 55.68 8.65
C ASN A 53 36.89 54.27 9.19
N ALA A 54 37.35 54.13 10.43
CA ALA A 54 37.48 52.85 11.09
C ALA A 54 36.12 52.12 11.09
N ALA A 55 36.11 50.84 10.72
CA ALA A 55 34.89 50.02 10.70
C ALA A 55 34.27 49.94 12.12
N THR A 56 33.02 50.29 12.22
CA THR A 56 32.22 50.09 13.44
C THR A 56 31.70 48.67 13.45
N LYS A 57 32.01 47.95 14.52
CA LYS A 57 31.55 46.56 14.73
C LYS A 57 30.50 46.56 15.86
N THR A 58 29.31 46.12 15.53
CA THR A 58 28.23 45.98 16.52
C THR A 58 27.82 44.51 16.59
N TYR A 59 27.81 43.94 17.76
CA TYR A 59 27.33 42.58 18.02
C TYR A 59 26.09 42.65 18.89
N SER A 60 25.04 41.94 18.53
CA SER A 60 23.82 41.86 19.31
C SER A 60 23.36 40.43 19.49
N LEU A 61 22.85 40.11 20.64
CA LEU A 61 22.32 38.81 21.02
C LEU A 61 20.89 38.97 21.56
N PRO A 62 19.89 39.18 20.67
CA PRO A 62 18.51 39.28 21.11
C PRO A 62 17.91 37.86 21.34
N VAL A 63 17.23 37.71 22.46
CA VAL A 63 16.30 36.61 22.77
C VAL A 63 14.90 37.14 22.56
N THR A 64 14.13 36.50 21.72
CA THR A 64 12.72 36.82 21.44
C THR A 64 11.81 35.71 21.98
N ALA A 65 10.73 36.13 22.65
CA ALA A 65 9.64 35.21 23.03
C ALA A 65 8.38 35.64 22.32
N SER A 66 7.65 34.70 21.75
CA SER A 66 6.36 34.97 21.10
C SER A 66 5.36 33.89 21.47
N TRP A 67 4.16 34.30 21.86
CA TRP A 67 3.07 33.40 22.25
C TRP A 67 1.76 33.87 21.66
N GLN A 68 1.12 32.94 20.88
CA GLN A 68 -0.21 33.17 20.30
C GLN A 68 -1.29 32.69 21.28
N VAL A 69 -2.19 33.60 21.66
CA VAL A 69 -3.33 33.28 22.53
C VAL A 69 -4.51 32.86 21.65
N ASP A 70 -5.01 31.63 21.83
CA ASP A 70 -6.11 31.06 21.02
C ASP A 70 -7.49 31.46 21.59
N LEU A 71 -7.94 32.70 21.33
CA LEU A 71 -9.24 33.17 21.78
C LEU A 71 -10.41 32.64 20.90
N PHE A 72 -10.16 32.40 19.60
CA PHE A 72 -11.18 32.05 18.64
C PHE A 72 -11.13 30.57 18.21
N GLY A 73 -10.24 29.79 18.84
CA GLY A 73 -10.18 28.35 18.64
C GLY A 73 -9.48 27.91 17.35
N GLN A 74 -8.66 28.74 16.73
CA GLN A 74 -7.88 28.38 15.56
C GLN A 74 -6.88 27.26 15.87
N LEU A 75 -6.08 27.41 16.92
CA LEU A 75 -5.12 26.39 17.38
C LEU A 75 -5.85 25.14 17.90
N LEU A 76 -6.99 25.33 18.56
CA LEU A 76 -7.81 24.21 19.05
C LEU A 76 -8.32 23.35 17.88
N ASN A 77 -8.85 23.96 16.84
CA ASN A 77 -9.34 23.23 15.67
C ASN A 77 -8.18 22.60 14.88
N SER A 78 -7.04 23.27 14.77
CA SER A 78 -5.81 22.70 14.17
C SER A 78 -5.35 21.46 14.93
N LYS A 79 -5.28 21.50 16.27
CA LYS A 79 -4.94 20.34 17.10
C LYS A 79 -5.97 19.19 16.95
N ARG A 80 -7.28 19.51 16.94
CA ARG A 80 -8.35 18.51 16.74
C ARG A 80 -8.24 17.87 15.36
N ASN A 81 -7.93 18.67 14.33
CA ASN A 81 -7.68 18.18 12.99
C ASN A 81 -6.49 17.20 12.97
N ALA A 82 -5.36 17.55 13.58
CA ALA A 82 -4.21 16.64 13.67
C ALA A 82 -4.53 15.35 14.44
N GLN A 83 -5.38 15.40 15.48
CA GLN A 83 -5.85 14.20 16.20
C GLN A 83 -6.68 13.28 15.30
N VAL A 84 -7.57 13.84 14.51
CA VAL A 84 -8.43 13.09 13.60
C VAL A 84 -7.61 12.52 12.45
N THR A 85 -6.65 13.28 11.91
CA THR A 85 -5.71 12.81 10.88
C THR A 85 -4.90 11.62 11.39
N LEU A 86 -4.44 11.64 12.64
CA LEU A 86 -3.76 10.49 13.25
C LEU A 86 -4.67 9.26 13.30
N LYS A 87 -5.94 9.42 13.70
CA LYS A 87 -6.92 8.32 13.71
C LYS A 87 -7.17 7.80 12.29
N GLN A 88 -7.26 8.68 11.30
CA GLN A 88 -7.38 8.33 9.88
C GLN A 88 -6.21 7.49 9.41
N MET A 89 -4.96 7.88 9.71
CA MET A 89 -3.76 7.14 9.33
C MET A 89 -3.69 5.76 10.00
N LYS A 90 -4.14 5.63 11.25
CA LYS A 90 -4.26 4.34 11.93
C LYS A 90 -5.28 3.42 11.26
N ALA A 91 -6.44 3.95 10.88
CA ALA A 91 -7.45 3.19 10.13
C ALA A 91 -6.93 2.81 8.72
N TYR A 92 -6.25 3.72 8.03
CA TYR A 92 -5.62 3.44 6.74
C TYR A 92 -4.57 2.32 6.83
N ARG A 93 -3.69 2.35 7.84
CA ARG A 93 -2.74 1.25 8.08
C ARG A 93 -3.46 -0.10 8.24
N GLN A 94 -4.57 -0.13 8.96
CA GLN A 94 -5.36 -1.35 9.12
C GLN A 94 -6.00 -1.81 7.80
N ALA A 95 -6.46 -0.86 6.96
CA ALA A 95 -6.97 -1.17 5.62
C ALA A 95 -5.87 -1.78 4.72
N VAL A 96 -4.67 -1.18 4.71
CA VAL A 96 -3.51 -1.72 3.98
C VAL A 96 -3.15 -3.13 4.47
N GLN A 97 -3.16 -3.36 5.79
CA GLN A 97 -2.92 -4.69 6.36
C GLN A 97 -3.92 -5.72 5.82
N THR A 98 -5.21 -5.39 5.80
CA THR A 98 -6.25 -6.28 5.27
C THR A 98 -6.06 -6.53 3.78
N GLN A 99 -5.69 -5.49 3.03
CA GLN A 99 -5.43 -5.61 1.58
C GLN A 99 -4.24 -6.51 1.27
N VAL A 100 -3.15 -6.37 2.03
CA VAL A 100 -1.95 -7.22 1.89
C VAL A 100 -2.31 -8.69 2.13
N VAL A 101 -3.06 -8.99 3.19
CA VAL A 101 -3.52 -10.36 3.49
C VAL A 101 -4.37 -10.92 2.36
N SER A 102 -5.33 -10.11 1.86
CA SER A 102 -6.19 -10.51 0.73
C SER A 102 -5.40 -10.75 -0.54
N ASN A 103 -4.45 -9.88 -0.87
CA ASN A 103 -3.63 -10.02 -2.06
C ASN A 103 -2.74 -11.27 -2.00
N ILE A 104 -2.11 -11.55 -0.84
CA ILE A 104 -1.30 -12.76 -0.65
C ILE A 104 -2.17 -14.01 -0.84
N ALA A 105 -3.37 -14.04 -0.24
CA ALA A 105 -4.28 -15.16 -0.38
C ALA A 105 -4.72 -15.36 -1.84
N ASN A 106 -5.12 -14.29 -2.53
CA ASN A 106 -5.54 -14.35 -3.92
C ASN A 106 -4.41 -14.86 -4.84
N MET A 107 -3.19 -14.32 -4.69
CA MET A 107 -2.04 -14.77 -5.50
C MET A 107 -1.67 -16.22 -5.20
N TYR A 108 -1.75 -16.66 -3.95
CA TYR A 108 -1.50 -18.05 -3.57
C TYR A 108 -2.48 -19.00 -4.24
N TYR A 109 -3.78 -18.71 -4.19
CA TYR A 109 -4.80 -19.53 -4.85
C TYR A 109 -4.71 -19.46 -6.39
N THR A 110 -4.31 -18.32 -6.94
CA THR A 110 -4.04 -18.20 -8.38
C THR A 110 -2.89 -19.11 -8.81
N LEU A 111 -1.82 -19.20 -8.02
CA LEU A 111 -0.71 -20.12 -8.28
C LEU A 111 -1.17 -21.58 -8.28
N MET A 112 -1.96 -21.96 -7.29
CA MET A 112 -2.51 -23.34 -7.22
C MET A 112 -3.40 -23.66 -8.42
N MET A 113 -4.21 -22.70 -8.87
CA MET A 113 -5.03 -22.83 -10.07
C MET A 113 -4.17 -23.01 -11.33
N LEU A 114 -3.12 -22.18 -11.48
CA LEU A 114 -2.22 -22.26 -12.63
C LEU A 114 -1.43 -23.59 -12.67
N ASP A 115 -0.99 -24.09 -11.51
CA ASP A 115 -0.35 -25.41 -11.44
C ASP A 115 -1.29 -26.52 -11.91
N ARG A 116 -2.54 -26.48 -11.44
CA ARG A 116 -3.54 -27.47 -11.87
C ARG A 116 -3.88 -27.34 -13.36
N GLN A 117 -3.96 -26.12 -13.87
CA GLN A 117 -4.13 -25.86 -15.30
C GLN A 117 -2.95 -26.42 -16.10
N LEU A 118 -1.72 -26.22 -15.66
CA LEU A 118 -0.52 -26.77 -16.30
C LEU A 118 -0.54 -28.28 -16.35
N GLU A 119 -0.91 -28.94 -15.24
CA GLU A 119 -1.03 -30.40 -15.16
C GLU A 119 -2.07 -30.94 -16.13
N ILE A 120 -3.28 -30.36 -16.16
CA ILE A 120 -4.35 -30.75 -17.08
C ILE A 120 -3.93 -30.53 -18.53
N THR A 121 -3.27 -29.40 -18.83
CA THR A 121 -2.80 -29.07 -20.18
C THR A 121 -1.75 -30.09 -20.65
N LYS A 122 -0.79 -30.43 -19.78
CA LYS A 122 0.22 -31.48 -20.08
C LYS A 122 -0.42 -32.86 -20.30
N ALA A 123 -1.38 -33.24 -19.44
CA ALA A 123 -2.11 -34.50 -19.63
C ALA A 123 -2.92 -34.49 -20.94
N THR A 124 -3.55 -33.40 -21.29
CA THR A 124 -4.28 -33.21 -22.56
C THR A 124 -3.34 -33.31 -23.76
N ALA A 125 -2.16 -32.70 -23.70
CA ALA A 125 -1.15 -32.80 -24.75
C ALA A 125 -0.71 -34.24 -24.97
N GLU A 126 -0.49 -35.04 -23.90
CA GLU A 126 -0.16 -36.46 -24.02
C GLU A 126 -1.27 -37.29 -24.65
N ILE A 127 -2.53 -37.01 -24.33
CA ILE A 127 -3.70 -37.71 -24.96
C ILE A 127 -3.77 -37.34 -26.44
N LEU A 128 -3.63 -36.08 -26.82
CA LEU A 128 -3.68 -35.62 -28.21
C LEU A 128 -2.49 -36.15 -29.01
N LYS A 129 -1.31 -36.26 -28.41
CA LYS A 129 -0.13 -36.89 -29.03
C LYS A 129 -0.44 -38.34 -29.38
N LYS A 130 -0.93 -39.17 -28.43
CA LYS A 130 -1.31 -40.54 -28.66
C LYS A 130 -2.40 -40.68 -29.72
N ASN A 131 -3.36 -39.74 -29.73
CA ASN A 131 -4.41 -39.73 -30.76
C ASN A 131 -3.81 -39.46 -32.15
N ALA A 132 -2.91 -38.49 -32.30
CA ALA A 132 -2.23 -38.18 -33.55
C ALA A 132 -1.40 -39.40 -34.06
N GLU A 133 -0.62 -40.03 -33.17
CA GLU A 133 0.15 -41.25 -33.47
C GLU A 133 -0.74 -42.42 -33.90
N THR A 134 -1.88 -42.61 -33.21
CA THR A 134 -2.83 -43.65 -33.55
C THR A 134 -3.46 -43.40 -34.93
N MET A 135 -3.86 -42.16 -35.22
CA MET A 135 -4.44 -41.82 -36.53
C MET A 135 -3.42 -41.98 -37.67
N GLU A 136 -2.16 -41.65 -37.41
CA GLU A 136 -1.07 -41.87 -38.39
C GLU A 136 -0.85 -43.35 -38.65
N ALA A 137 -0.78 -44.18 -37.60
CA ALA A 137 -0.64 -45.67 -37.75
C ALA A 137 -1.85 -46.29 -38.46
N MET A 138 -3.08 -45.84 -38.20
CA MET A 138 -4.29 -46.32 -38.90
C MET A 138 -4.29 -45.90 -40.38
N LYS A 139 -3.79 -44.70 -40.71
CA LYS A 139 -3.61 -44.26 -42.10
C LYS A 139 -2.62 -45.18 -42.83
N ASP A 140 -1.45 -45.45 -42.21
CA ASP A 140 -0.40 -46.27 -42.75
C ASP A 140 -0.86 -47.73 -42.98
N ALA A 141 -1.77 -48.22 -42.10
CA ALA A 141 -2.42 -49.51 -42.23
C ALA A 141 -3.52 -49.54 -43.35
N ALA A 142 -3.64 -48.49 -44.15
CA ALA A 142 -4.61 -48.35 -45.25
C ALA A 142 -6.08 -48.52 -44.79
N MET A 143 -6.44 -48.14 -43.59
CA MET A 143 -7.84 -48.14 -43.12
C MET A 143 -8.63 -47.06 -43.85
N TYR A 144 -9.64 -47.44 -44.59
CA TYR A 144 -10.42 -46.64 -45.56
C TYR A 144 -11.12 -45.39 -44.98
N SER A 145 -11.21 -45.28 -43.65
CA SER A 145 -11.93 -44.21 -42.98
C SER A 145 -11.05 -43.02 -42.58
N ILE A 146 -9.72 -43.10 -42.70
CA ILE A 146 -8.80 -42.07 -42.26
C ILE A 146 -8.09 -41.41 -43.46
N ASN A 147 -8.37 -40.15 -43.69
CA ASN A 147 -7.72 -39.35 -44.71
C ASN A 147 -6.54 -38.52 -44.12
N SER A 148 -5.65 -38.06 -44.99
CA SER A 148 -4.50 -37.23 -44.57
C SER A 148 -4.92 -35.95 -43.85
N ALA A 149 -6.06 -35.37 -44.18
CA ALA A 149 -6.57 -34.17 -43.53
C ALA A 149 -6.90 -34.42 -42.03
N GLY A 150 -7.48 -35.56 -41.69
CA GLY A 150 -7.76 -35.90 -40.28
C GLY A 150 -6.50 -36.07 -39.44
N VAL A 151 -5.45 -36.67 -40.02
CA VAL A 151 -4.14 -36.81 -39.35
C VAL A 151 -3.53 -35.46 -39.10
N GLU A 152 -3.48 -34.58 -40.11
CA GLU A 152 -2.92 -33.22 -39.97
C GLU A 152 -3.72 -32.34 -38.98
N GLN A 153 -5.05 -32.48 -38.96
CA GLN A 153 -5.92 -31.85 -37.98
C GLN A 153 -5.60 -32.29 -36.54
N SER A 154 -5.36 -33.59 -36.34
CA SER A 154 -5.00 -34.14 -35.02
C SER A 154 -3.62 -33.65 -34.57
N LYS A 155 -2.63 -33.61 -35.51
CA LYS A 155 -1.30 -33.04 -35.24
C LYS A 155 -1.37 -31.53 -34.91
N ALA A 156 -2.21 -30.80 -35.64
CA ALA A 156 -2.41 -29.36 -35.38
C ALA A 156 -3.04 -29.13 -34.02
N ALA A 157 -4.03 -29.92 -33.60
CA ALA A 157 -4.63 -29.84 -32.27
C ALA A 157 -3.60 -30.13 -31.15
N TYR A 158 -2.75 -31.13 -31.31
CA TYR A 158 -1.63 -31.40 -30.40
C TYR A 158 -0.66 -30.21 -30.32
N ALA A 159 -0.23 -29.70 -31.48
CA ALA A 159 0.71 -28.58 -31.53
C ALA A 159 0.14 -27.32 -30.87
N GLN A 160 -1.16 -27.04 -31.02
CA GLN A 160 -1.83 -25.92 -30.39
C GLN A 160 -1.83 -26.00 -28.87
N VAL A 161 -2.15 -27.16 -28.30
CA VAL A 161 -2.12 -27.38 -26.85
C VAL A 161 -0.69 -27.34 -26.33
N LEU A 162 0.26 -27.93 -27.06
CA LEU A 162 1.68 -27.88 -26.69
C LEU A 162 2.22 -26.42 -26.64
N ALA A 163 1.80 -25.59 -27.59
CA ALA A 163 2.19 -24.19 -27.66
C ALA A 163 1.64 -23.34 -26.49
N SER A 164 0.55 -23.76 -25.83
CA SER A 164 -0.01 -23.05 -24.67
C SER A 164 0.71 -23.33 -23.36
N ILE A 165 1.52 -24.39 -23.28
CA ILE A 165 2.25 -24.77 -22.05
C ILE A 165 3.23 -23.67 -21.60
N PRO A 166 4.10 -23.12 -22.48
CA PRO A 166 5.01 -22.04 -22.10
C PRO A 166 4.33 -20.78 -21.56
N ASP A 167 3.14 -20.44 -22.06
CA ASP A 167 2.35 -19.29 -21.62
C ASP A 167 1.87 -19.47 -20.17
N ILE A 168 1.45 -20.70 -19.83
CA ILE A 168 1.05 -21.04 -18.45
C ILE A 168 2.27 -21.03 -17.54
N GLU A 169 3.40 -21.58 -17.96
CA GLU A 169 4.65 -21.59 -17.19
C GLU A 169 5.20 -20.17 -16.98
N GLN A 170 5.02 -19.27 -17.95
CA GLN A 170 5.33 -17.86 -17.80
C GLN A 170 4.40 -17.22 -16.77
N SER A 171 3.10 -17.44 -16.85
CA SER A 171 2.12 -16.89 -15.89
C SER A 171 2.39 -17.33 -14.45
N ILE A 172 2.85 -18.57 -14.25
CA ILE A 172 3.28 -19.07 -12.95
C ILE A 172 4.47 -18.25 -12.43
N ARG A 173 5.52 -18.08 -13.25
CA ARG A 173 6.72 -17.33 -12.86
C ARG A 173 6.42 -15.85 -12.57
N GLU A 174 5.58 -15.23 -13.38
CA GLU A 174 5.14 -13.85 -13.18
C GLU A 174 4.37 -13.69 -11.84
N THR A 175 3.47 -14.63 -11.54
CA THR A 175 2.72 -14.62 -10.27
C THR A 175 3.63 -14.90 -9.07
N GLU A 176 4.61 -15.80 -9.18
CA GLU A 176 5.62 -16.04 -8.15
C GLU A 176 6.47 -14.80 -7.88
N ASN A 177 6.91 -14.11 -8.93
CA ASN A 177 7.67 -12.87 -8.82
C ASN A 177 6.84 -11.75 -8.18
N ALA A 178 5.57 -11.61 -8.59
CA ALA A 178 4.65 -10.64 -8.00
C ALA A 178 4.40 -10.93 -6.51
N LEU A 179 4.23 -12.19 -6.15
CA LEU A 179 4.06 -12.60 -4.74
C LEU A 179 5.34 -12.36 -3.94
N SER A 180 6.53 -12.69 -4.47
CA SER A 180 7.81 -12.40 -3.82
C SER A 180 8.00 -10.90 -3.58
N THR A 181 7.64 -10.06 -4.56
CA THR A 181 7.66 -8.61 -4.41
C THR A 181 6.71 -8.14 -3.31
N LEU A 182 5.50 -8.71 -3.25
CA LEU A 182 4.52 -8.39 -2.20
C LEU A 182 5.01 -8.81 -0.80
N LEU A 183 5.78 -9.90 -0.72
CA LEU A 183 6.40 -10.37 0.52
C LEU A 183 7.64 -9.55 0.91
N GLY A 184 8.20 -8.75 0.00
CA GLY A 184 9.44 -8.01 0.21
C GLY A 184 10.69 -8.89 0.11
N GLU A 185 10.61 -10.00 -0.62
CA GLU A 185 11.68 -10.97 -0.80
C GLU A 185 12.20 -10.98 -2.25
N ALA A 186 13.42 -11.50 -2.44
CA ALA A 186 13.93 -11.74 -3.79
C ALA A 186 13.08 -12.80 -4.51
N PRO A 187 12.93 -12.73 -5.86
CA PRO A 187 12.16 -13.71 -6.63
C PRO A 187 12.63 -15.14 -6.35
N HIS A 188 11.71 -16.00 -5.95
CA HIS A 188 11.96 -17.42 -5.70
C HIS A 188 10.68 -18.24 -5.92
N ALA A 189 10.85 -19.56 -6.08
CA ALA A 189 9.74 -20.48 -6.18
C ALA A 189 9.00 -20.60 -4.84
N ILE A 190 7.70 -20.37 -4.87
CA ILE A 190 6.84 -20.41 -3.67
C ILE A 190 6.39 -21.85 -3.41
N LYS A 191 6.67 -22.37 -2.22
CA LYS A 191 6.15 -23.66 -1.77
C LYS A 191 4.64 -23.59 -1.58
N ARG A 192 3.90 -24.47 -2.21
CA ARG A 192 2.44 -24.52 -2.17
C ARG A 192 1.92 -25.95 -2.09
N GLY A 193 0.69 -26.10 -1.66
CA GLY A 193 -0.02 -27.38 -1.61
C GLY A 193 -0.81 -27.65 -2.89
N GLU A 194 -1.57 -28.72 -2.89
CA GLU A 194 -2.46 -29.10 -3.98
C GLU A 194 -3.84 -28.43 -3.83
N LEU A 195 -4.43 -28.02 -4.95
CA LEU A 195 -5.73 -27.34 -4.97
C LEU A 195 -6.85 -28.25 -4.42
N GLU A 196 -6.79 -29.54 -4.75
CA GLU A 196 -7.80 -30.53 -4.36
C GLU A 196 -7.81 -30.82 -2.85
N ALA A 197 -6.69 -30.56 -2.16
CA ALA A 197 -6.58 -30.71 -0.71
C ALA A 197 -7.24 -29.55 0.07
N GLN A 198 -7.72 -28.50 -0.63
CA GLN A 198 -8.33 -27.35 0.02
C GLN A 198 -9.79 -27.61 0.35
N VAL A 199 -10.15 -27.43 1.62
CA VAL A 199 -11.53 -27.51 2.10
C VAL A 199 -12.13 -26.12 2.15
N LEU A 200 -13.13 -25.86 1.32
CA LEU A 200 -13.89 -24.62 1.37
C LEU A 200 -14.85 -24.64 2.57
N PRO A 201 -14.98 -23.52 3.32
CA PRO A 201 -15.98 -23.44 4.38
C PRO A 201 -17.39 -23.59 3.79
N THR A 202 -18.12 -24.59 4.30
CA THR A 202 -19.47 -24.97 3.83
C THR A 202 -20.54 -23.95 4.26
N GLU A 203 -20.29 -23.18 5.30
CA GLU A 203 -21.22 -22.18 5.82
C GLU A 203 -20.61 -20.77 5.69
N LEU A 204 -20.99 -20.08 4.63
CA LEU A 204 -20.85 -18.63 4.54
C LEU A 204 -22.10 -18.02 5.17
N SER A 205 -22.00 -17.48 6.38
CA SER A 205 -23.11 -16.73 6.96
C SER A 205 -23.41 -15.51 6.07
N ALA A 206 -24.51 -15.60 5.34
CA ALA A 206 -24.97 -14.51 4.51
C ALA A 206 -25.49 -13.37 5.41
N GLY A 207 -24.88 -12.20 5.28
CA GLY A 207 -25.30 -10.98 5.95
C GLY A 207 -24.37 -10.57 7.09
N VAL A 208 -23.57 -9.52 6.83
CA VAL A 208 -22.83 -8.83 7.87
C VAL A 208 -23.80 -7.82 8.53
N PRO A 209 -24.07 -7.91 9.84
CA PRO A 209 -24.89 -6.92 10.52
C PRO A 209 -24.35 -5.51 10.28
N ILE A 210 -25.23 -4.54 10.04
CA ILE A 210 -24.87 -3.12 9.81
C ILE A 210 -23.93 -2.58 10.91
N GLN A 211 -24.07 -3.10 12.14
CA GLN A 211 -23.22 -2.77 13.28
C GLN A 211 -21.72 -3.11 13.03
N LEU A 212 -21.40 -4.08 12.18
CA LEU A 212 -20.03 -4.41 11.82
C LEU A 212 -19.43 -3.46 10.76
N LEU A 213 -20.25 -2.69 10.06
CA LEU A 213 -19.80 -1.64 9.13
C LEU A 213 -18.90 -0.62 9.85
N SER A 214 -19.22 -0.28 11.10
CA SER A 214 -18.40 0.62 11.92
C SER A 214 -17.00 0.07 12.23
N ASN A 215 -16.76 -1.22 12.07
CA ASN A 215 -15.46 -1.84 12.28
C ASN A 215 -14.60 -1.87 11.02
N ARG A 216 -15.16 -1.57 9.86
CA ARG A 216 -14.41 -1.53 8.59
C ARG A 216 -13.41 -0.37 8.60
N PRO A 217 -12.11 -0.64 8.30
CA PRO A 217 -11.10 0.40 8.34
C PRO A 217 -11.30 1.50 7.30
N ASP A 218 -11.84 1.17 6.13
CA ASP A 218 -12.14 2.11 5.05
C ASP A 218 -13.25 3.10 5.45
N VAL A 219 -14.32 2.60 6.10
CA VAL A 219 -15.40 3.43 6.64
C VAL A 219 -14.87 4.36 7.73
N LYS A 220 -14.08 3.83 8.68
CA LYS A 220 -13.43 4.65 9.72
C LYS A 220 -12.52 5.73 9.13
N ALA A 221 -11.75 5.41 8.09
CA ALA A 221 -10.90 6.39 7.42
C ALA A 221 -11.73 7.49 6.76
N ALA A 222 -12.85 7.16 6.12
CA ALA A 222 -13.76 8.12 5.51
C ALA A 222 -14.45 9.03 6.55
N GLU A 223 -14.90 8.47 7.68
CA GLU A 223 -15.46 9.26 8.80
C GLU A 223 -14.42 10.24 9.37
N MET A 224 -13.17 9.78 9.55
CA MET A 224 -12.10 10.65 10.02
C MET A 224 -11.75 11.74 8.99
N SER A 225 -11.83 11.43 7.69
CA SER A 225 -11.67 12.43 6.62
C SER A 225 -12.75 13.51 6.70
N LEU A 226 -14.00 13.14 6.89
CA LEU A 226 -15.12 14.09 7.08
C LEU A 226 -14.89 14.97 8.33
N ALA A 227 -14.49 14.37 9.44
CA ALA A 227 -14.18 15.10 10.67
C ALA A 227 -12.99 16.06 10.48
N SER A 228 -11.97 15.69 9.70
CA SER A 228 -10.86 16.55 9.33
C SER A 228 -11.34 17.79 8.55
N CYS A 229 -12.19 17.60 7.55
CA CYS A 229 -12.79 18.69 6.78
C CYS A 229 -13.62 19.64 7.69
N TYR A 230 -14.35 19.10 8.66
CA TYR A 230 -15.10 19.89 9.64
C TYR A 230 -14.18 20.80 10.48
N TYR A 231 -13.09 20.23 11.03
CA TYR A 231 -12.15 21.02 11.83
C TYR A 231 -11.36 22.02 10.97
N ASN A 232 -11.03 21.68 9.73
CA ASN A 232 -10.42 22.62 8.79
C ASN A 232 -11.34 23.80 8.49
N THR A 233 -12.62 23.56 8.26
CA THR A 233 -13.61 24.62 8.05
C THR A 233 -13.71 25.54 9.28
N ASN A 234 -13.73 24.97 10.49
CA ASN A 234 -13.78 25.75 11.71
C ASN A 234 -12.49 26.55 11.94
N SER A 235 -11.33 25.99 11.63
CA SER A 235 -10.06 26.70 11.68
C SER A 235 -10.02 27.88 10.69
N ALA A 236 -10.52 27.67 9.46
CA ALA A 236 -10.65 28.71 8.46
C ALA A 236 -11.62 29.84 8.90
N ARG A 237 -12.74 29.49 9.52
CA ARG A 237 -13.66 30.50 10.11
C ARG A 237 -13.00 31.28 11.23
N ALA A 238 -12.22 30.65 12.10
CA ALA A 238 -11.47 31.29 13.16
C ALA A 238 -10.43 32.29 12.64
N ALA A 239 -9.87 32.05 11.45
CA ALA A 239 -8.91 32.93 10.79
C ALA A 239 -9.47 34.29 10.35
N PHE A 240 -10.81 34.46 10.27
CA PHE A 240 -11.44 35.77 10.02
C PHE A 240 -11.41 36.69 11.25
N TYR A 241 -11.11 36.18 12.43
CA TYR A 241 -11.02 36.95 13.65
C TYR A 241 -9.58 37.41 13.92
N PRO A 242 -9.37 38.53 14.60
CA PRO A 242 -8.05 39.04 14.93
C PRO A 242 -7.24 38.02 15.75
N GLN A 243 -5.98 37.84 15.40
CA GLN A 243 -5.04 37.01 16.18
C GLN A 243 -4.35 37.87 17.23
N ILE A 244 -4.29 37.39 18.47
CA ILE A 244 -3.60 38.07 19.56
C ILE A 244 -2.29 37.34 19.83
N THR A 245 -1.19 38.02 19.57
CA THR A 245 0.17 37.55 19.83
C THR A 245 0.84 38.42 20.87
N LEU A 246 1.28 37.80 21.95
CA LEU A 246 2.13 38.44 22.94
C LEU A 246 3.60 38.21 22.55
N SER A 247 4.36 39.29 22.38
CA SER A 247 5.77 39.18 22.04
C SER A 247 6.63 40.08 22.97
N GLY A 248 7.80 39.59 23.30
CA GLY A 248 8.79 40.30 24.08
C GLY A 248 10.19 39.97 23.57
N SER A 249 11.10 40.93 23.69
CA SER A 249 12.50 40.71 23.38
C SER A 249 13.39 41.28 24.47
N ALA A 250 14.46 40.57 24.78
CA ALA A 250 15.54 41.05 25.65
C ALA A 250 16.87 40.68 25.00
N GLY A 251 17.86 41.56 25.05
CA GLY A 251 19.13 41.30 24.41
C GLY A 251 20.24 42.22 24.84
N TRP A 252 21.45 41.85 24.46
CA TRP A 252 22.66 42.61 24.63
C TRP A 252 23.08 43.21 23.27
N THR A 253 23.60 44.45 23.31
CA THR A 253 24.16 45.11 22.13
C THR A 253 25.58 45.55 22.45
#